data_d15ba3973acf149e2f1c167ec15cbbe1
#
_entry.id   d15ba3973acf149e2f1c167ec15cbbe1
#
_cell.length_a   1.000
_cell.length_b   1.000
_cell.length_c   1.000
_cell.angle_alpha   90.00
_cell.angle_beta   90.00
_cell.angle_gamma   90.00
#
_symmetry.space_group_name_H-M   'P 1'
#
loop_
_entity.id
_entity.type
_entity.pdbx_description
1 polymer ?
#
loop_
_entity_poly.entity_id
_entity_poly.type
_entity_poly.pdbx_seq_one_letter_code
_entity_poly.pdbx_strand_id
1 'polypeptide(L)'
;MKEPLSIGKRIKNIAPVRLIVISFALVILIGATLLTLPISARDGQATNFVDALFTATSATCVTGLVVVDTWTHFNGFGQAVILFLIQVGGLGIVTFTTGFTVLMRRKLSLKDMMLASENTSGSGLEIQRLLKTILLFTVTAELIGALILMIRFVPKFGGYGVWISIFLAVSGYCNAGFDVLGFELKDGSLTNYAGDPLVSVTLALLIILGGLGFIAISDVYFKKVFPHIQRIYHRNKMRSKQKKVGLNFHTQVVLMTTATLLVIGTGVILLCEWDNTMSHLNWGEKINAAFFQSASARTAGYASINIGGERSITQVFTILLMFIGASSASTGGGIKTTTLVVLLATVFSVMRGNEDTVLLRRMIDKATVYRALAITFAGMIIVAVPTVIIETTNHNVGFLASLFESVSAFSTTGLTMGITPTLNIASKLALTFAMFAGRVGPVSLALALAMRKGRDSSSVLPEGKIIVG
;
A
#
# COMPACT_ATOMS: atom_id res chain seq x y z
N MET A 1 0.23 26.60 -40.92
CA MET A 1 -0.46 25.37 -40.52
C MET A 1 0.57 24.42 -39.92
N LYS A 2 0.51 24.14 -38.59
CA LYS A 2 1.41 23.16 -37.94
C LYS A 2 0.82 21.78 -38.18
N GLU A 3 1.57 20.89 -38.84
CA GLU A 3 1.19 19.48 -39.02
C GLU A 3 0.77 18.85 -37.69
N PRO A 4 -0.31 18.07 -37.67
CA PRO A 4 -0.70 17.34 -36.47
C PRO A 4 0.39 16.32 -36.13
N LEU A 5 1.13 16.58 -35.04
CA LEU A 5 2.11 15.65 -34.50
C LEU A 5 1.47 14.25 -34.34
N SER A 6 2.06 13.24 -34.97
CA SER A 6 1.63 11.84 -34.81
C SER A 6 1.49 11.47 -33.32
N ILE A 7 0.48 10.65 -32.99
CA ILE A 7 0.17 10.21 -31.60
C ILE A 7 1.43 9.76 -30.87
N GLY A 8 2.36 9.06 -31.55
CA GLY A 8 3.63 8.63 -30.99
C GLY A 8 4.59 9.76 -30.61
N LYS A 9 4.57 10.92 -31.31
CA LYS A 9 5.38 12.11 -30.96
C LYS A 9 4.75 12.90 -29.80
N ARG A 10 3.42 12.90 -29.64
CA ARG A 10 2.72 13.51 -28.50
C ARG A 10 3.01 12.75 -27.21
N ILE A 11 3.02 11.41 -27.22
CA ILE A 11 3.32 10.56 -26.06
C ILE A 11 4.79 10.72 -25.62
N LYS A 12 5.71 10.98 -26.54
CA LYS A 12 7.13 11.20 -26.21
C LYS A 12 7.39 12.47 -25.37
N ASN A 13 6.51 13.45 -25.42
CA ASN A 13 6.67 14.73 -24.73
C ASN A 13 5.88 14.82 -23.39
N ILE A 14 5.23 13.75 -22.95
CA ILE A 14 4.50 13.71 -21.67
C ILE A 14 5.51 13.48 -20.54
N ALA A 15 5.45 14.30 -19.50
CA ALA A 15 6.27 14.12 -18.29
C ALA A 15 6.01 12.74 -17.66
N PRO A 16 7.06 12.04 -17.16
CA PRO A 16 6.95 10.69 -16.61
C PRO A 16 5.83 10.56 -15.57
N VAL A 17 5.72 11.53 -14.65
CA VAL A 17 4.69 11.56 -13.61
C VAL A 17 3.27 11.53 -14.20
N ARG A 18 3.00 12.29 -15.26
CA ARG A 18 1.69 12.27 -15.95
C ARG A 18 1.39 10.92 -16.58
N LEU A 19 2.41 10.28 -17.12
CA LEU A 19 2.23 8.96 -17.72
C LEU A 19 1.82 7.92 -16.66
N ILE A 20 2.40 7.97 -15.46
CA ILE A 20 2.03 7.10 -14.32
C ILE A 20 0.56 7.35 -13.96
N VAL A 21 0.15 8.61 -13.74
CA VAL A 21 -1.24 8.97 -13.39
C VAL A 21 -2.24 8.45 -14.44
N ILE A 22 -1.94 8.68 -15.74
CA ILE A 22 -2.82 8.24 -16.83
C ILE A 22 -2.88 6.71 -16.92
N SER A 23 -1.77 6.01 -16.72
CA SER A 23 -1.75 4.55 -16.77
C SER A 23 -2.55 3.93 -15.64
N PHE A 24 -2.47 4.47 -14.40
CA PHE A 24 -3.33 4.04 -13.29
C PHE A 24 -4.81 4.28 -13.59
N ALA A 25 -5.17 5.49 -14.07
CA ALA A 25 -6.55 5.80 -14.43
C ALA A 25 -7.10 4.86 -15.52
N LEU A 26 -6.29 4.55 -16.52
CA LEU A 26 -6.68 3.65 -17.61
C LEU A 26 -6.90 2.20 -17.12
N VAL A 27 -6.02 1.68 -16.27
CA VAL A 27 -6.20 0.34 -15.69
C VAL A 27 -7.46 0.28 -14.83
N ILE A 28 -7.73 1.31 -14.03
CA ILE A 28 -8.94 1.42 -13.22
C ILE A 28 -10.18 1.41 -14.11
N LEU A 29 -10.22 2.20 -15.18
CA LEU A 29 -11.36 2.27 -16.10
C LEU A 29 -11.58 0.94 -16.83
N ILE A 30 -10.52 0.27 -17.28
CA ILE A 30 -10.63 -1.07 -17.88
C ILE A 30 -11.18 -2.07 -16.84
N GLY A 31 -10.64 -2.06 -15.62
CA GLY A 31 -11.12 -2.89 -14.55
C GLY A 31 -12.59 -2.64 -14.21
N ALA A 32 -13.00 -1.37 -14.10
CA ALA A 32 -14.38 -0.99 -13.85
C ALA A 32 -15.33 -1.49 -14.94
N THR A 33 -14.96 -1.33 -16.23
CA THR A 33 -15.76 -1.85 -17.33
C THR A 33 -15.89 -3.36 -17.31
N LEU A 34 -14.82 -4.10 -17.02
CA LEU A 34 -14.88 -5.56 -16.89
C LEU A 34 -15.77 -6.00 -15.72
N LEU A 35 -15.68 -5.33 -14.56
CA LEU A 35 -16.48 -5.64 -13.38
C LEU A 35 -17.96 -5.24 -13.54
N THR A 36 -18.29 -4.29 -14.41
CA THR A 36 -19.67 -3.91 -14.75
C THR A 36 -20.37 -4.98 -15.59
N LEU A 37 -19.64 -5.82 -16.33
CA LEU A 37 -20.23 -6.81 -17.21
C LEU A 37 -20.99 -7.89 -16.42
N PRO A 38 -22.17 -8.36 -16.91
CA PRO A 38 -22.96 -9.42 -16.26
C PRO A 38 -22.17 -10.72 -16.03
N ILE A 39 -21.16 -11.00 -16.87
CA ILE A 39 -20.29 -12.18 -16.74
C ILE A 39 -19.42 -12.14 -15.47
N SER A 40 -19.26 -10.98 -14.83
CA SER A 40 -18.45 -10.82 -13.61
C SER A 40 -19.27 -11.04 -12.33
N ALA A 41 -20.59 -10.89 -12.39
CA ALA A 41 -21.49 -11.02 -11.25
C ALA A 41 -22.05 -12.46 -11.13
N ARG A 42 -22.35 -12.88 -9.89
CA ARG A 42 -22.95 -14.22 -9.62
C ARG A 42 -24.40 -14.33 -10.07
N ASP A 43 -25.15 -13.24 -9.95
CA ASP A 43 -26.56 -13.17 -10.34
C ASP A 43 -26.73 -12.97 -11.86
N GLY A 44 -25.62 -12.80 -12.60
CA GLY A 44 -25.65 -12.55 -14.04
C GLY A 44 -26.21 -11.18 -14.42
N GLN A 45 -26.34 -10.25 -13.47
CA GLN A 45 -26.79 -8.89 -13.73
C GLN A 45 -25.59 -7.92 -13.81
N ALA A 46 -25.77 -6.83 -14.55
CA ALA A 46 -24.73 -5.80 -14.64
C ALA A 46 -24.57 -5.09 -13.30
N THR A 47 -23.34 -5.05 -12.77
CA THR A 47 -23.02 -4.29 -11.57
C THR A 47 -23.14 -2.79 -11.84
N ASN A 48 -23.63 -2.01 -10.88
CA ASN A 48 -23.67 -0.56 -11.00
C ASN A 48 -22.27 -0.02 -11.29
N PHE A 49 -22.15 0.88 -12.29
CA PHE A 49 -20.85 1.39 -12.72
C PHE A 49 -20.07 2.10 -11.59
N VAL A 50 -20.75 2.81 -10.68
CA VAL A 50 -20.09 3.48 -9.55
C VAL A 50 -19.50 2.46 -8.59
N ASP A 51 -20.20 1.36 -8.31
CA ASP A 51 -19.72 0.30 -7.42
C ASP A 51 -18.61 -0.52 -8.08
N ALA A 52 -18.70 -0.77 -9.39
CA ALA A 52 -17.63 -1.38 -10.17
C ALA A 52 -16.38 -0.49 -10.24
N LEU A 53 -16.55 0.84 -10.43
CA LEU A 53 -15.45 1.81 -10.41
C LEU A 53 -14.79 1.88 -9.03
N PHE A 54 -15.59 1.91 -7.97
CA PHE A 54 -15.07 1.89 -6.59
C PHE A 54 -14.23 0.63 -6.35
N THR A 55 -14.78 -0.54 -6.67
CA THR A 55 -14.10 -1.84 -6.49
C THR A 55 -12.83 -1.93 -7.34
N ALA A 56 -12.87 -1.52 -8.62
CA ALA A 56 -11.71 -1.50 -9.50
C ALA A 56 -10.63 -0.53 -9.00
N THR A 57 -11.03 0.64 -8.46
CA THR A 57 -10.09 1.60 -7.86
C THR A 57 -9.49 1.03 -6.59
N SER A 58 -10.31 0.46 -5.70
CA SER A 58 -9.86 -0.18 -4.47
C SER A 58 -8.87 -1.32 -4.74
N ALA A 59 -9.15 -2.18 -5.73
CA ALA A 59 -8.27 -3.27 -6.14
C ALA A 59 -6.96 -2.75 -6.77
N THR A 60 -7.02 -1.81 -7.71
CA THR A 60 -5.83 -1.26 -8.39
C THR A 60 -4.99 -0.39 -7.47
N CYS A 61 -5.61 0.39 -6.58
CA CYS A 61 -4.89 1.18 -5.57
C CYS A 61 -4.48 0.34 -4.37
N VAL A 62 -4.91 -0.95 -4.34
CA VAL A 62 -4.56 -1.89 -3.27
C VAL A 62 -5.07 -1.37 -1.93
N THR A 63 -6.33 -1.00 -1.87
CA THR A 63 -6.94 -0.38 -0.69
C THR A 63 -7.69 -1.40 0.17
N GLY A 64 -8.61 -2.21 -0.41
CA GLY A 64 -9.40 -3.18 0.33
C GLY A 64 -10.76 -2.70 0.83
N LEU A 65 -11.12 -1.43 0.64
CA LEU A 65 -12.49 -0.98 0.89
C LEU A 65 -13.43 -1.60 -0.15
N VAL A 66 -14.55 -2.15 0.28
CA VAL A 66 -15.54 -2.81 -0.57
C VAL A 66 -16.93 -2.22 -0.34
N VAL A 67 -17.65 -2.00 -1.44
CA VAL A 67 -19.05 -1.60 -1.43
C VAL A 67 -19.95 -2.81 -1.52
N VAL A 68 -19.50 -3.84 -2.22
CA VAL A 68 -20.15 -5.14 -2.37
C VAL A 68 -19.16 -6.23 -1.99
N ASP A 69 -19.60 -7.21 -1.23
CA ASP A 69 -18.75 -8.33 -0.81
C ASP A 69 -18.21 -9.11 -2.02
N THR A 70 -16.90 -9.38 -2.02
CA THR A 70 -16.20 -9.96 -3.19
C THR A 70 -16.69 -11.38 -3.51
N TRP A 71 -17.03 -12.18 -2.50
CA TRP A 71 -17.53 -13.52 -2.72
C TRP A 71 -19.00 -13.55 -3.13
N THR A 72 -19.87 -12.84 -2.41
CA THR A 72 -21.31 -12.93 -2.62
C THR A 72 -21.73 -12.28 -3.94
N HIS A 73 -21.04 -11.22 -4.38
CA HIS A 73 -21.40 -10.47 -5.58
C HIS A 73 -20.65 -10.95 -6.83
N PHE A 74 -19.31 -11.15 -6.75
CA PHE A 74 -18.51 -11.53 -7.91
C PHE A 74 -18.33 -13.05 -8.02
N ASN A 75 -18.47 -13.57 -9.24
CA ASN A 75 -18.16 -14.95 -9.57
C ASN A 75 -16.65 -15.16 -9.79
N GLY A 76 -16.21 -16.37 -10.19
CA GLY A 76 -14.79 -16.68 -10.40
C GLY A 76 -14.10 -15.77 -11.42
N PHE A 77 -14.79 -15.30 -12.46
CA PHE A 77 -14.23 -14.36 -13.44
C PHE A 77 -14.03 -12.98 -12.80
N GLY A 78 -15.06 -12.44 -12.12
CA GLY A 78 -14.95 -11.16 -11.43
C GLY A 78 -13.84 -11.16 -10.35
N GLN A 79 -13.74 -12.23 -9.55
CA GLN A 79 -12.67 -12.41 -8.57
C GLN A 79 -11.30 -12.48 -9.23
N ALA A 80 -11.14 -13.13 -10.39
CA ALA A 80 -9.88 -13.18 -11.13
C ALA A 80 -9.49 -11.80 -11.68
N VAL A 81 -10.46 -11.00 -12.15
CA VAL A 81 -10.23 -9.60 -12.55
C VAL A 81 -9.74 -8.77 -11.36
N ILE A 82 -10.39 -8.88 -10.19
CA ILE A 82 -9.98 -8.18 -8.97
C ILE A 82 -8.55 -8.59 -8.59
N LEU A 83 -8.24 -9.90 -8.58
CA LEU A 83 -6.91 -10.40 -8.25
C LEU A 83 -5.83 -9.87 -9.20
N PHE A 84 -6.13 -9.80 -10.51
CA PHE A 84 -5.22 -9.23 -11.51
C PHE A 84 -4.99 -7.73 -11.27
N LEU A 85 -6.04 -6.96 -10.97
CA LEU A 85 -5.93 -5.53 -10.64
C LEU A 85 -5.07 -5.32 -9.38
N ILE A 86 -5.25 -6.15 -8.35
CA ILE A 86 -4.43 -6.14 -7.12
C ILE A 86 -2.95 -6.38 -7.47
N GLN A 87 -2.65 -7.39 -8.29
CA GLN A 87 -1.27 -7.71 -8.66
C GLN A 87 -0.58 -6.59 -9.44
N VAL A 88 -1.28 -6.02 -10.43
CA VAL A 88 -0.78 -4.88 -11.22
C VAL A 88 -0.59 -3.63 -10.36
N GLY A 89 -1.55 -3.37 -9.48
CA GLY A 89 -1.53 -2.23 -8.57
C GLY A 89 -0.47 -2.35 -7.48
N GLY A 90 -0.34 -3.53 -6.86
CA GLY A 90 0.62 -3.81 -5.78
C GLY A 90 2.07 -3.66 -6.23
N LEU A 91 2.43 -4.24 -7.34
CA LEU A 91 3.76 -4.07 -7.94
C LEU A 91 4.00 -2.66 -8.48
N GLY A 92 2.93 -1.90 -8.74
CA GLY A 92 2.98 -0.65 -9.48
C GLY A 92 3.07 -0.89 -10.98
N ILE A 93 2.25 -0.18 -11.75
CA ILE A 93 2.08 -0.44 -13.19
C ILE A 93 3.40 -0.37 -13.95
N VAL A 94 4.26 0.60 -13.62
CA VAL A 94 5.57 0.76 -14.28
C VAL A 94 6.49 -0.41 -13.95
N THR A 95 6.56 -0.83 -12.68
CA THR A 95 7.37 -1.97 -12.25
C THR A 95 6.87 -3.26 -12.86
N PHE A 96 5.54 -3.46 -12.92
CA PHE A 96 4.91 -4.62 -13.53
C PHE A 96 5.23 -4.72 -15.03
N THR A 97 4.99 -3.66 -15.80
CA THR A 97 5.20 -3.64 -17.26
C THR A 97 6.67 -3.75 -17.64
N THR A 98 7.54 -2.98 -17.00
CA THR A 98 8.99 -3.01 -17.27
C THR A 98 9.62 -4.31 -16.78
N GLY A 99 9.20 -4.81 -15.61
CA GLY A 99 9.67 -6.07 -15.08
C GLY A 99 9.28 -7.25 -15.96
N PHE A 100 8.04 -7.28 -16.48
CA PHE A 100 7.58 -8.29 -17.42
C PHE A 100 8.37 -8.25 -18.74
N THR A 101 8.68 -7.04 -19.25
CA THR A 101 9.52 -6.86 -20.43
C THR A 101 10.94 -7.43 -20.24
N VAL A 102 11.52 -7.21 -19.04
CA VAL A 102 12.84 -7.78 -18.67
C VAL A 102 12.78 -9.32 -18.57
N LEU A 103 11.71 -9.86 -17.98
CA LEU A 103 11.52 -11.31 -17.86
C LEU A 103 11.43 -11.97 -19.24
N MET A 104 10.78 -11.33 -20.19
CA MET A 104 10.71 -11.78 -21.60
C MET A 104 12.02 -11.57 -22.38
N ARG A 105 13.12 -11.20 -21.73
CA ARG A 105 14.44 -10.93 -22.32
C ARG A 105 14.43 -9.85 -23.43
N ARG A 106 13.44 -8.95 -23.44
CA ARG A 106 13.42 -7.80 -24.33
C ARG A 106 14.28 -6.67 -23.78
N LYS A 107 14.96 -5.92 -24.65
CA LYS A 107 15.72 -4.73 -24.24
C LYS A 107 14.74 -3.63 -23.81
N LEU A 108 14.97 -3.05 -22.63
CA LEU A 108 14.22 -1.88 -22.17
C LEU A 108 14.58 -0.66 -23.05
N SER A 109 13.59 0.13 -23.39
CA SER A 109 13.84 1.44 -24.02
C SER A 109 14.39 2.41 -22.98
N LEU A 110 15.11 3.47 -23.43
CA LEU A 110 15.58 4.54 -22.54
C LEU A 110 14.43 5.18 -21.74
N LYS A 111 13.25 5.25 -22.34
CA LYS A 111 12.06 5.81 -21.69
C LYS A 111 11.54 4.90 -20.57
N ASP A 112 11.54 3.58 -20.77
CA ASP A 112 11.14 2.61 -19.74
C ASP A 112 12.13 2.64 -18.58
N MET A 113 13.43 2.84 -18.87
CA MET A 113 14.47 2.99 -17.86
C MET A 113 14.30 4.29 -17.06
N MET A 114 13.94 5.41 -17.70
CA MET A 114 13.66 6.69 -17.01
C MET A 114 12.43 6.58 -16.11
N LEU A 115 11.36 5.94 -16.57
CA LEU A 115 10.15 5.71 -15.77
C LEU A 115 10.42 4.83 -14.54
N ALA A 116 11.23 3.78 -14.70
CA ALA A 116 11.63 2.92 -13.61
C ALA A 116 12.59 3.61 -12.62
N SER A 117 13.42 4.55 -13.10
CA SER A 117 14.39 5.30 -12.29
C SER A 117 13.74 6.39 -11.43
N GLU A 118 12.55 6.87 -11.74
CA GLU A 118 11.83 7.84 -10.87
C GLU A 118 11.59 7.30 -9.45
N ASN A 119 11.45 5.98 -9.34
CA ASN A 119 11.29 5.31 -8.05
C ASN A 119 12.60 4.68 -7.53
N THR A 120 13.71 4.77 -8.26
CA THR A 120 14.94 4.03 -7.94
C THR A 120 16.18 4.76 -8.48
N SER A 121 17.12 5.11 -7.62
CA SER A 121 18.41 5.68 -8.02
C SER A 121 19.36 4.56 -8.45
N GLY A 122 19.71 4.45 -9.74
CA GLY A 122 20.65 3.44 -10.20
C GLY A 122 20.97 3.50 -11.70
N SER A 123 22.00 2.81 -12.14
CA SER A 123 22.32 2.61 -13.56
C SER A 123 21.30 1.69 -14.23
N GLY A 124 21.15 1.74 -15.56
CA GLY A 124 20.15 0.94 -16.28
C GLY A 124 20.27 -0.58 -16.06
N LEU A 125 21.48 -1.11 -15.86
CA LEU A 125 21.71 -2.52 -15.55
C LEU A 125 21.28 -2.86 -14.11
N GLU A 126 21.49 -1.94 -13.17
CA GLU A 126 21.04 -2.09 -11.77
C GLU A 126 19.53 -2.08 -11.67
N ILE A 127 18.85 -1.22 -12.44
CA ILE A 127 17.38 -1.16 -12.53
C ILE A 127 16.81 -2.49 -13.06
N GLN A 128 17.38 -3.05 -14.14
CA GLN A 128 16.94 -4.33 -14.68
C GLN A 128 17.09 -5.47 -13.67
N ARG A 129 18.23 -5.52 -12.97
CA ARG A 129 18.47 -6.52 -11.92
C ARG A 129 17.47 -6.36 -10.77
N LEU A 130 17.20 -5.12 -10.34
CA LEU A 130 16.23 -4.83 -9.29
C LEU A 130 14.81 -5.28 -9.70
N LEU A 131 14.35 -4.91 -10.89
CA LEU A 131 13.02 -5.29 -11.39
C LEU A 131 12.83 -6.81 -11.46
N LYS A 132 13.84 -7.54 -11.97
CA LYS A 132 13.82 -9.00 -11.98
C LYS A 132 13.76 -9.58 -10.57
N THR A 133 14.53 -9.02 -9.65
CA THR A 133 14.54 -9.44 -8.23
C THR A 133 13.18 -9.19 -7.57
N ILE A 134 12.57 -8.03 -7.83
CA ILE A 134 11.23 -7.70 -7.31
C ILE A 134 10.21 -8.74 -7.76
N LEU A 135 10.11 -8.99 -9.07
CA LEU A 135 9.14 -9.96 -9.60
C LEU A 135 9.36 -11.38 -9.05
N LEU A 136 10.61 -11.84 -9.05
CA LEU A 136 10.94 -13.18 -8.58
C LEU A 136 10.63 -13.31 -7.07
N PHE A 137 10.99 -12.29 -6.27
CA PHE A 137 10.73 -12.29 -4.84
C PHE A 137 9.23 -12.28 -4.55
N THR A 138 8.45 -11.45 -5.25
CA THR A 138 7.00 -11.37 -5.12
C THR A 138 6.36 -12.73 -5.39
N VAL A 139 6.59 -13.30 -6.56
CA VAL A 139 6.01 -14.61 -6.94
C VAL A 139 6.43 -15.71 -5.95
N THR A 140 7.68 -15.70 -5.51
CA THR A 140 8.16 -16.69 -4.52
C THR A 140 7.47 -16.52 -3.17
N ALA A 141 7.32 -15.29 -2.67
CA ALA A 141 6.65 -15.01 -1.40
C ALA A 141 5.16 -15.40 -1.45
N GLU A 142 4.47 -15.03 -2.54
CA GLU A 142 3.07 -15.36 -2.77
C GLU A 142 2.85 -16.88 -2.88
N LEU A 143 3.71 -17.60 -3.61
CA LEU A 143 3.62 -19.06 -3.71
C LEU A 143 3.85 -19.75 -2.36
N ILE A 144 4.89 -19.33 -1.61
CA ILE A 144 5.15 -19.90 -0.27
C ILE A 144 3.95 -19.60 0.65
N GLY A 145 3.45 -18.38 0.66
CA GLY A 145 2.27 -18.01 1.45
C GLY A 145 1.04 -18.82 1.08
N ALA A 146 0.76 -18.97 -0.23
CA ALA A 146 -0.37 -19.79 -0.70
C ALA A 146 -0.23 -21.26 -0.27
N LEU A 147 0.96 -21.86 -0.40
CA LEU A 147 1.19 -23.25 0.03
C LEU A 147 0.97 -23.44 1.53
N ILE A 148 1.40 -22.49 2.36
CA ILE A 148 1.17 -22.56 3.81
C ILE A 148 -0.33 -22.41 4.11
N LEU A 149 -1.04 -21.48 3.46
CA LEU A 149 -2.47 -21.27 3.63
C LEU A 149 -3.29 -22.48 3.16
N MET A 150 -2.85 -23.20 2.10
CA MET A 150 -3.48 -24.42 1.61
C MET A 150 -3.55 -25.51 2.70
N ILE A 151 -2.59 -25.57 3.61
CA ILE A 151 -2.60 -26.53 4.74
C ILE A 151 -3.87 -26.35 5.59
N ARG A 152 -4.38 -25.13 5.71
CA ARG A 152 -5.59 -24.83 6.49
C ARG A 152 -6.86 -24.86 5.65
N PHE A 153 -6.85 -24.26 4.46
CA PHE A 153 -8.05 -24.05 3.66
C PHE A 153 -8.45 -25.25 2.80
N VAL A 154 -7.51 -26.04 2.31
CA VAL A 154 -7.83 -27.21 1.48
C VAL A 154 -8.55 -28.32 2.27
N PRO A 155 -8.13 -28.70 3.49
CA PRO A 155 -8.88 -29.67 4.28
C PRO A 155 -10.30 -29.21 4.66
N LYS A 156 -10.52 -27.89 4.78
CA LYS A 156 -11.82 -27.31 5.17
C LYS A 156 -12.76 -27.11 3.99
N PHE A 157 -12.26 -26.71 2.81
CA PHE A 157 -13.05 -26.27 1.66
C PHE A 157 -12.76 -27.04 0.36
N GLY A 158 -11.95 -28.10 0.42
CA GLY A 158 -11.58 -28.89 -0.75
C GLY A 158 -10.89 -28.07 -1.84
N GLY A 159 -11.25 -28.29 -3.10
CA GLY A 159 -10.66 -27.59 -4.24
C GLY A 159 -10.78 -26.06 -4.20
N TYR A 160 -11.86 -25.54 -3.58
CA TYR A 160 -12.04 -24.10 -3.40
C TYR A 160 -11.02 -23.49 -2.42
N GLY A 161 -10.55 -24.29 -1.45
CA GLY A 161 -9.47 -23.91 -0.54
C GLY A 161 -8.18 -23.52 -1.25
N VAL A 162 -7.88 -24.08 -2.43
CA VAL A 162 -6.74 -23.68 -3.26
C VAL A 162 -6.91 -22.25 -3.76
N TRP A 163 -8.10 -21.90 -4.26
CA TRP A 163 -8.41 -20.56 -4.76
C TRP A 163 -8.32 -19.51 -3.64
N ILE A 164 -8.94 -19.81 -2.48
CA ILE A 164 -8.85 -18.95 -1.29
C ILE A 164 -7.41 -18.69 -0.92
N SER A 165 -6.58 -19.72 -0.86
CA SER A 165 -5.16 -19.61 -0.46
C SER A 165 -4.35 -18.74 -1.42
N ILE A 166 -4.55 -18.91 -2.73
CA ILE A 166 -3.89 -18.09 -3.76
C ILE A 166 -4.36 -16.65 -3.65
N PHE A 167 -5.68 -16.42 -3.54
CA PHE A 167 -6.27 -15.09 -3.46
C PHE A 167 -5.75 -14.32 -2.23
N LEU A 168 -5.79 -14.96 -1.05
CA LEU A 168 -5.32 -14.35 0.19
C LEU A 168 -3.81 -14.12 0.19
N ALA A 169 -3.01 -15.01 -0.40
CA ALA A 169 -1.55 -14.82 -0.46
C ALA A 169 -1.18 -13.62 -1.33
N VAL A 170 -1.78 -13.48 -2.52
CA VAL A 170 -1.58 -12.34 -3.42
C VAL A 170 -2.09 -11.05 -2.79
N SER A 171 -3.32 -11.07 -2.29
CA SER A 171 -3.94 -9.92 -1.64
C SER A 171 -3.16 -9.48 -0.39
N GLY A 172 -2.69 -10.42 0.42
CA GLY A 172 -1.88 -10.15 1.62
C GLY A 172 -0.50 -9.57 1.30
N TYR A 173 0.23 -10.15 0.33
CA TYR A 173 1.54 -9.64 -0.08
C TYR A 173 1.45 -8.27 -0.75
N CYS A 174 0.42 -8.06 -1.58
CA CYS A 174 0.16 -6.76 -2.19
C CYS A 174 -0.41 -5.73 -1.21
N ASN A 175 -0.75 -6.11 0.01
CA ASN A 175 -1.42 -5.26 1.02
C ASN A 175 -2.80 -4.76 0.52
N ALA A 176 -3.61 -5.64 -0.08
CA ALA A 176 -4.84 -5.24 -0.74
C ALA A 176 -6.10 -5.38 0.11
N GLY A 177 -6.09 -6.23 1.15
CA GLY A 177 -7.21 -6.40 2.07
C GLY A 177 -8.46 -7.07 1.53
N PHE A 178 -8.43 -7.52 0.28
CA PHE A 178 -9.55 -8.28 -0.31
C PHE A 178 -9.49 -9.75 0.11
N ASP A 179 -10.64 -10.31 0.42
CA ASP A 179 -10.83 -11.74 0.68
C ASP A 179 -11.98 -12.31 -0.13
N VAL A 180 -12.09 -13.62 -0.11
CA VAL A 180 -13.17 -14.39 -0.76
C VAL A 180 -13.82 -15.33 0.25
N LEU A 181 -13.91 -14.93 1.51
CA LEU A 181 -14.48 -15.69 2.63
C LEU A 181 -15.91 -15.29 2.98
N GLY A 182 -16.53 -14.41 2.20
CA GLY A 182 -17.89 -13.91 2.45
C GLY A 182 -18.98 -14.97 2.56
N PHE A 183 -18.70 -16.22 2.17
CA PHE A 183 -19.60 -17.34 2.38
C PHE A 183 -19.62 -17.87 3.83
N GLU A 184 -18.57 -17.62 4.62
CA GLU A 184 -18.54 -17.96 6.04
C GLU A 184 -19.14 -16.85 6.89
N LEU A 185 -18.74 -15.62 6.60
CA LEU A 185 -19.23 -14.42 7.28
C LEU A 185 -19.17 -13.24 6.30
N LYS A 186 -20.34 -12.77 5.88
CA LYS A 186 -20.45 -11.62 5.00
C LYS A 186 -19.81 -10.40 5.68
N ASP A 187 -18.94 -9.70 4.96
CA ASP A 187 -18.22 -8.51 5.43
C ASP A 187 -17.35 -8.74 6.68
N GLY A 188 -17.13 -10.00 7.08
CA GLY A 188 -16.43 -10.38 8.31
C GLY A 188 -14.90 -10.46 8.18
N SER A 189 -14.35 -10.33 6.98
CA SER A 189 -12.92 -10.48 6.71
C SER A 189 -12.33 -11.74 7.37
N LEU A 190 -11.28 -11.62 8.17
CA LEU A 190 -10.59 -12.73 8.84
C LEU A 190 -10.97 -12.89 10.32
N THR A 191 -12.07 -12.32 10.78
CA THR A 191 -12.49 -12.40 12.20
C THR A 191 -12.66 -13.83 12.69
N ASN A 192 -13.14 -14.75 11.84
CA ASN A 192 -13.26 -16.17 12.17
C ASN A 192 -11.89 -16.90 12.32
N TYR A 193 -10.80 -16.27 11.87
CA TYR A 193 -9.44 -16.80 11.91
C TYR A 193 -8.52 -16.02 12.85
N ALA A 194 -9.07 -15.14 13.69
CA ALA A 194 -8.31 -14.34 14.67
C ALA A 194 -7.45 -15.22 15.58
N GLY A 195 -8.01 -16.35 16.02
CA GLY A 195 -7.33 -17.34 16.87
C GLY A 195 -6.44 -18.34 16.10
N ASP A 196 -6.46 -18.37 14.77
CA ASP A 196 -5.66 -19.31 13.98
C ASP A 196 -4.28 -18.73 13.65
N PRO A 197 -3.20 -19.17 14.37
CA PRO A 197 -1.87 -18.59 14.16
C PRO A 197 -1.28 -18.93 12.79
N LEU A 198 -1.67 -20.04 12.16
CA LEU A 198 -1.18 -20.39 10.82
C LEU A 198 -1.65 -19.38 9.79
N VAL A 199 -2.93 -19.01 9.81
CA VAL A 199 -3.51 -18.03 8.87
C VAL A 199 -2.99 -16.63 9.21
N SER A 200 -3.14 -16.19 10.46
CA SER A 200 -2.82 -14.83 10.89
C SER A 200 -1.34 -14.50 10.77
N VAL A 201 -0.44 -15.39 11.22
CA VAL A 201 1.01 -15.14 11.14
C VAL A 201 1.48 -15.18 9.69
N THR A 202 0.98 -16.12 8.88
CA THR A 202 1.35 -16.19 7.45
C THR A 202 0.97 -14.91 6.72
N LEU A 203 -0.28 -14.45 6.90
CA LEU A 203 -0.72 -13.20 6.28
C LEU A 203 0.01 -11.99 6.85
N ALA A 204 0.23 -11.91 8.17
CA ALA A 204 1.00 -10.81 8.76
C ALA A 204 2.42 -10.74 8.18
N LEU A 205 3.09 -11.88 7.98
CA LEU A 205 4.42 -11.92 7.37
C LEU A 205 4.38 -11.47 5.90
N LEU A 206 3.38 -11.89 5.11
CA LEU A 206 3.21 -11.43 3.73
C LEU A 206 2.99 -9.92 3.68
N ILE A 207 2.11 -9.38 4.53
CA ILE A 207 1.82 -7.96 4.69
C ILE A 207 3.09 -7.17 5.03
N ILE A 208 3.85 -7.63 6.03
CA ILE A 208 5.10 -6.98 6.44
C ILE A 208 6.11 -7.00 5.29
N LEU A 209 6.29 -8.12 4.60
CA LEU A 209 7.20 -8.23 3.47
C LEU A 209 6.80 -7.26 2.33
N GLY A 210 5.52 -7.23 1.95
CA GLY A 210 5.02 -6.27 0.95
C GLY A 210 5.22 -4.81 1.38
N GLY A 211 4.96 -4.51 2.67
CA GLY A 211 5.05 -3.16 3.26
C GLY A 211 6.47 -2.65 3.53
N LEU A 212 7.49 -3.50 3.61
CA LEU A 212 8.89 -3.09 3.84
C LEU A 212 9.51 -2.31 2.68
N GLY A 213 9.00 -2.51 1.47
CA GLY A 213 9.51 -1.87 0.27
C GLY A 213 10.63 -2.64 -0.43
N PHE A 214 10.57 -2.61 -1.75
CA PHE A 214 11.44 -3.42 -2.62
C PHE A 214 12.93 -3.06 -2.49
N ILE A 215 13.24 -1.78 -2.19
CA ILE A 215 14.62 -1.31 -1.98
C ILE A 215 15.20 -1.95 -0.71
N ALA A 216 14.46 -1.94 0.38
CA ALA A 216 14.90 -2.53 1.65
C ALA A 216 15.05 -4.04 1.55
N ILE A 217 14.08 -4.73 0.92
CA ILE A 217 14.14 -6.18 0.68
C ILE A 217 15.36 -6.53 -0.16
N SER A 218 15.59 -5.81 -1.26
CA SER A 218 16.74 -6.03 -2.15
C SER A 218 18.08 -5.86 -1.40
N ASP A 219 18.20 -4.82 -0.58
CA ASP A 219 19.41 -4.54 0.22
C ASP A 219 19.68 -5.66 1.25
N VAL A 220 18.63 -6.12 1.95
CA VAL A 220 18.75 -7.24 2.89
C VAL A 220 19.10 -8.53 2.15
N TYR A 221 18.44 -8.83 1.03
CA TYR A 221 18.70 -10.02 0.24
C TYR A 221 20.15 -10.08 -0.24
N PHE A 222 20.63 -9.04 -0.94
CA PHE A 222 21.97 -9.06 -1.52
C PHE A 222 23.09 -8.94 -0.48
N LYS A 223 22.87 -8.25 0.65
CA LYS A 223 23.93 -8.05 1.65
C LYS A 223 23.95 -9.07 2.77
N LYS A 224 22.81 -9.71 3.09
CA LYS A 224 22.71 -10.65 4.20
C LYS A 224 22.39 -12.08 3.75
N VAL A 225 21.35 -12.26 2.92
CA VAL A 225 20.85 -13.59 2.55
C VAL A 225 21.72 -14.24 1.49
N PHE A 226 21.96 -13.57 0.38
CA PHE A 226 22.73 -14.12 -0.76
C PHE A 226 24.17 -14.55 -0.41
N PRO A 227 24.97 -13.77 0.36
CA PRO A 227 26.28 -14.22 0.78
C PRO A 227 26.25 -15.44 1.70
N HIS A 228 25.19 -15.56 2.52
CA HIS A 228 25.01 -16.71 3.38
C HIS A 228 24.70 -18.00 2.56
N ILE A 229 23.81 -17.89 1.58
CA ILE A 229 23.48 -18.98 0.65
C ILE A 229 24.72 -19.41 -0.13
N GLN A 230 25.51 -18.45 -0.66
CA GLN A 230 26.74 -18.75 -1.37
C GLN A 230 27.77 -19.49 -0.48
N ARG A 231 27.87 -19.15 0.80
CA ARG A 231 28.75 -19.86 1.76
C ARG A 231 28.31 -21.31 1.96
N ILE A 232 27.01 -21.58 2.02
CA ILE A 232 26.48 -22.94 2.15
C ILE A 232 26.76 -23.75 0.89
N TYR A 233 26.57 -23.15 -0.30
CA TYR A 233 26.72 -23.85 -1.58
C TYR A 233 28.19 -24.04 -2.01
N HIS A 234 29.07 -23.07 -1.68
CA HIS A 234 30.48 -23.09 -2.03
C HIS A 234 31.39 -23.35 -0.83
N ARG A 235 31.01 -24.27 0.06
CA ARG A 235 31.72 -24.61 1.31
C ARG A 235 33.23 -24.90 1.18
N ASN A 236 33.74 -25.14 -0.01
CA ASN A 236 35.13 -25.55 -0.26
C ASN A 236 35.99 -24.55 -1.04
N LYS A 237 35.51 -23.39 -1.51
CA LYS A 237 36.29 -22.60 -2.47
C LYS A 237 36.63 -21.14 -2.15
N MET A 238 36.07 -20.50 -1.12
CA MET A 238 36.43 -19.09 -0.83
C MET A 238 36.42 -18.75 0.66
N ARG A 239 37.56 -18.84 1.32
CA ARG A 239 37.91 -18.04 2.51
C ARG A 239 38.30 -16.61 2.08
N SER A 240 37.53 -15.94 1.27
CA SER A 240 37.66 -14.50 1.05
C SER A 240 37.08 -13.78 2.26
N LYS A 241 37.90 -12.95 2.92
CA LYS A 241 37.46 -12.00 3.96
C LYS A 241 36.55 -10.94 3.30
N GLN A 242 35.31 -11.32 2.95
CA GLN A 242 34.33 -10.32 2.54
C GLN A 242 34.07 -9.40 3.72
N LYS A 243 34.43 -8.12 3.60
CA LYS A 243 34.06 -7.07 4.56
C LYS A 243 32.54 -7.17 4.80
N LYS A 244 32.14 -7.23 6.07
CA LYS A 244 30.70 -7.18 6.44
C LYS A 244 30.15 -5.86 5.94
N VAL A 245 29.46 -5.87 4.81
CA VAL A 245 28.81 -4.67 4.27
C VAL A 245 27.56 -4.42 5.13
N GLY A 246 27.50 -3.26 5.78
CA GLY A 246 26.34 -2.82 6.55
C GLY A 246 25.13 -2.57 5.64
N LEU A 247 23.92 -2.61 6.22
CA LEU A 247 22.70 -2.21 5.52
C LEU A 247 22.76 -0.72 5.17
N ASN A 248 22.10 -0.35 4.08
CA ASN A 248 21.94 1.05 3.70
C ASN A 248 21.20 1.84 4.78
N PHE A 249 21.48 3.14 4.89
CA PHE A 249 20.81 4.03 5.84
C PHE A 249 19.27 3.98 5.72
N HIS A 250 18.74 4.05 4.50
CA HIS A 250 17.32 3.92 4.23
C HIS A 250 16.75 2.61 4.78
N THR A 251 17.41 1.47 4.53
CA THR A 251 16.98 0.16 5.01
C THR A 251 16.98 0.07 6.54
N GLN A 252 17.98 0.66 7.21
CA GLN A 252 18.02 0.69 8.67
C GLN A 252 16.84 1.47 9.25
N VAL A 253 16.55 2.66 8.70
CA VAL A 253 15.42 3.49 9.12
C VAL A 253 14.11 2.74 8.93
N VAL A 254 13.88 2.14 7.76
CA VAL A 254 12.67 1.38 7.44
C VAL A 254 12.45 0.21 8.41
N LEU A 255 13.48 -0.61 8.65
CA LEU A 255 13.37 -1.77 9.54
C LEU A 255 13.10 -1.36 10.98
N MET A 256 13.84 -0.37 11.50
CA MET A 256 13.64 0.13 12.87
C MET A 256 12.23 0.70 13.05
N THR A 257 11.79 1.57 12.15
CA THR A 257 10.46 2.20 12.24
C THR A 257 9.35 1.15 12.12
N THR A 258 9.50 0.20 11.20
CA THR A 258 8.53 -0.90 11.03
C THR A 258 8.41 -1.73 12.30
N ALA A 259 9.53 -2.15 12.90
CA ALA A 259 9.53 -2.91 14.14
C ALA A 259 8.91 -2.11 15.31
N THR A 260 9.28 -0.83 15.45
CA THR A 260 8.75 0.04 16.50
C THR A 260 7.23 0.21 16.37
N LEU A 261 6.72 0.50 15.16
CA LEU A 261 5.29 0.68 14.94
C LEU A 261 4.51 -0.63 15.17
N LEU A 262 5.05 -1.79 14.79
CA LEU A 262 4.43 -3.09 15.06
C LEU A 262 4.33 -3.37 16.56
N VAL A 263 5.40 -3.13 17.30
CA VAL A 263 5.43 -3.38 18.77
C VAL A 263 4.47 -2.44 19.48
N ILE A 264 4.53 -1.14 19.18
CA ILE A 264 3.64 -0.14 19.79
C ILE A 264 2.19 -0.45 19.42
N GLY A 265 1.90 -0.71 18.14
CA GLY A 265 0.55 -1.03 17.66
C GLY A 265 -0.03 -2.27 18.33
N THR A 266 0.76 -3.35 18.40
CA THR A 266 0.35 -4.58 19.11
C THR A 266 0.08 -4.31 20.58
N GLY A 267 0.96 -3.57 21.25
CA GLY A 267 0.81 -3.23 22.67
C GLY A 267 -0.45 -2.41 22.97
N VAL A 268 -0.71 -1.36 22.19
CA VAL A 268 -1.89 -0.50 22.38
C VAL A 268 -3.17 -1.28 22.12
N ILE A 269 -3.27 -2.01 20.98
CA ILE A 269 -4.47 -2.79 20.67
C ILE A 269 -4.71 -3.87 21.74
N LEU A 270 -3.65 -4.57 22.17
CA LEU A 270 -3.75 -5.59 23.21
C LEU A 270 -4.27 -5.01 24.53
N LEU A 271 -3.75 -3.87 24.96
CA LEU A 271 -4.15 -3.25 26.23
C LEU A 271 -5.57 -2.66 26.17
N CYS A 272 -5.95 -2.04 25.05
CA CYS A 272 -7.24 -1.39 24.94
C CYS A 272 -8.39 -2.37 24.68
N GLU A 273 -8.14 -3.45 23.92
CA GLU A 273 -9.20 -4.37 23.45
C GLU A 273 -9.22 -5.70 24.24
N TRP A 274 -8.41 -5.85 25.27
CA TRP A 274 -8.27 -7.08 26.06
C TRP A 274 -9.61 -7.65 26.56
N ASP A 275 -10.42 -6.78 27.15
CA ASP A 275 -11.74 -7.11 27.72
C ASP A 275 -12.91 -6.57 26.86
N ASN A 276 -12.64 -6.15 25.63
CA ASN A 276 -13.64 -5.65 24.69
C ASN A 276 -13.77 -6.61 23.50
N THR A 277 -13.31 -6.25 22.33
CA THR A 277 -13.48 -7.05 21.09
C THR A 277 -12.76 -8.39 21.13
N MET A 278 -11.73 -8.54 21.96
CA MET A 278 -10.97 -9.77 22.15
C MET A 278 -11.37 -10.57 23.41
N SER A 279 -12.43 -10.19 24.12
CA SER A 279 -12.84 -10.84 25.39
C SER A 279 -13.07 -12.34 25.28
N HIS A 280 -13.56 -12.80 24.14
CA HIS A 280 -13.87 -14.21 23.85
C HIS A 280 -12.65 -15.07 23.45
N LEU A 281 -11.48 -14.45 23.22
CA LEU A 281 -10.27 -15.13 22.79
C LEU A 281 -9.40 -15.56 23.99
N ASN A 282 -8.66 -16.65 23.80
CA ASN A 282 -7.64 -17.11 24.75
C ASN A 282 -6.39 -16.22 24.73
N TRP A 283 -5.54 -16.30 25.73
CA TRP A 283 -4.33 -15.50 25.88
C TRP A 283 -3.43 -15.45 24.62
N GLY A 284 -3.13 -16.62 24.04
CA GLY A 284 -2.32 -16.74 22.84
C GLY A 284 -3.02 -16.15 21.62
N GLU A 285 -4.33 -16.35 21.51
CA GLU A 285 -5.16 -15.81 20.44
C GLU A 285 -5.26 -14.28 20.49
N LYS A 286 -5.38 -13.69 21.70
CA LYS A 286 -5.36 -12.24 21.91
C LYS A 286 -4.08 -11.59 21.39
N ILE A 287 -2.92 -12.18 21.74
CA ILE A 287 -1.62 -11.67 21.26
C ILE A 287 -1.54 -11.78 19.74
N ASN A 288 -1.96 -12.92 19.19
CA ASN A 288 -1.96 -13.16 17.75
C ASN A 288 -2.88 -12.18 17.00
N ALA A 289 -4.11 -11.97 17.48
CA ALA A 289 -5.07 -11.03 16.89
C ALA A 289 -4.57 -9.58 16.96
N ALA A 290 -4.02 -9.15 18.10
CA ALA A 290 -3.46 -7.80 18.26
C ALA A 290 -2.23 -7.58 17.36
N PHE A 291 -1.34 -8.57 17.23
CA PHE A 291 -0.20 -8.50 16.31
C PHE A 291 -0.65 -8.41 14.86
N PHE A 292 -1.60 -9.26 14.47
CA PHE A 292 -2.15 -9.24 13.12
C PHE A 292 -2.84 -7.91 12.81
N GLN A 293 -3.67 -7.41 13.73
CA GLN A 293 -4.37 -6.13 13.56
C GLN A 293 -3.40 -4.96 13.45
N SER A 294 -2.32 -4.95 14.25
CA SER A 294 -1.25 -3.96 14.16
C SER A 294 -0.53 -4.01 12.79
N ALA A 295 -0.28 -5.21 12.26
CA ALA A 295 0.31 -5.38 10.94
C ALA A 295 -0.66 -4.92 9.83
N SER A 296 -1.95 -5.29 9.96
CA SER A 296 -3.00 -4.97 9.00
C SER A 296 -3.32 -3.48 8.94
N ALA A 297 -3.35 -2.77 10.06
CA ALA A 297 -3.56 -1.32 10.12
C ALA A 297 -2.51 -0.52 9.32
N ARG A 298 -1.38 -1.13 8.97
CA ARG A 298 -0.33 -0.55 8.13
C ARG A 298 -0.50 -0.90 6.66
N THR A 299 -1.66 -0.53 6.10
CA THR A 299 -2.04 -0.62 4.68
C THR A 299 -2.35 -2.02 4.16
N ALA A 300 -2.89 -2.93 4.98
CA ALA A 300 -3.30 -4.25 4.50
C ALA A 300 -4.81 -4.49 4.50
N GLY A 301 -5.56 -3.91 5.45
CA GLY A 301 -7.02 -3.85 5.39
C GLY A 301 -7.78 -5.07 5.88
N TYR A 302 -7.11 -6.13 6.30
CA TYR A 302 -7.79 -7.27 6.91
C TYR A 302 -8.17 -6.99 8.36
N ALA A 303 -9.37 -7.33 8.74
CA ALA A 303 -9.84 -7.26 10.11
C ALA A 303 -9.79 -8.63 10.79
N SER A 304 -9.04 -8.74 11.89
CA SER A 304 -9.07 -9.92 12.78
C SER A 304 -10.02 -9.75 13.97
N ILE A 305 -10.45 -8.52 14.23
CA ILE A 305 -11.39 -8.14 15.28
C ILE A 305 -12.45 -7.21 14.66
N ASN A 306 -13.60 -7.06 15.32
CA ASN A 306 -14.64 -6.16 14.85
C ASN A 306 -14.23 -4.70 15.07
N ILE A 307 -13.83 -4.01 14.00
CA ILE A 307 -13.36 -2.63 14.02
C ILE A 307 -14.44 -1.66 14.51
N GLY A 308 -15.69 -1.86 14.09
CA GLY A 308 -16.81 -1.03 14.55
C GLY A 308 -17.10 -1.16 16.06
N GLY A 309 -16.72 -2.29 16.66
CA GLY A 309 -16.84 -2.56 18.09
C GLY A 309 -15.63 -2.16 18.94
N GLU A 310 -14.55 -1.67 18.33
CA GLU A 310 -13.38 -1.18 19.06
C GLU A 310 -13.70 0.05 19.93
N ARG A 311 -12.98 0.23 21.02
CA ARG A 311 -13.05 1.46 21.83
C ARG A 311 -12.61 2.65 20.99
N SER A 312 -13.21 3.82 21.19
CA SER A 312 -12.89 5.04 20.43
C SER A 312 -11.40 5.39 20.47
N ILE A 313 -10.71 5.12 21.57
CA ILE A 313 -9.26 5.34 21.69
C ILE A 313 -8.48 4.42 20.76
N THR A 314 -8.89 3.16 20.61
CA THR A 314 -8.29 2.21 19.68
C THR A 314 -8.53 2.64 18.23
N GLN A 315 -9.75 3.09 17.92
CA GLN A 315 -10.11 3.59 16.59
C GLN A 315 -9.26 4.81 16.20
N VAL A 316 -9.08 5.79 17.12
CA VAL A 316 -8.22 6.96 16.89
C VAL A 316 -6.76 6.53 16.70
N PHE A 317 -6.27 5.57 17.49
CA PHE A 317 -4.92 5.06 17.35
C PHE A 317 -4.73 4.30 16.03
N THR A 318 -5.73 3.52 15.60
CA THR A 318 -5.74 2.84 14.30
C THR A 318 -5.74 3.85 13.15
N ILE A 319 -6.49 4.97 13.26
CA ILE A 319 -6.43 6.10 12.30
C ILE A 319 -5.00 6.62 12.15
N LEU A 320 -4.28 6.81 13.27
CA LEU A 320 -2.89 7.27 13.24
C LEU A 320 -1.96 6.24 12.57
N LEU A 321 -2.12 4.94 12.89
CA LEU A 321 -1.34 3.88 12.25
C LEU A 321 -1.61 3.80 10.74
N MET A 322 -2.88 3.90 10.31
CA MET A 322 -3.26 3.91 8.90
C MET A 322 -2.66 5.10 8.17
N PHE A 323 -2.73 6.30 8.76
CA PHE A 323 -2.17 7.52 8.16
C PHE A 323 -0.66 7.43 7.94
N ILE A 324 0.08 6.74 8.84
CA ILE A 324 1.51 6.41 8.72
C ILE A 324 1.71 5.22 7.78
N GLY A 325 1.06 5.01 6.78
CA GLY A 325 1.17 3.96 5.77
C GLY A 325 2.40 3.03 5.77
N ALA A 326 2.68 2.43 4.63
CA ALA A 326 3.83 1.54 4.45
C ALA A 326 5.13 2.30 4.10
N SER A 327 6.23 1.58 3.94
CA SER A 327 7.54 2.15 3.61
C SER A 327 7.61 2.65 2.16
N SER A 328 8.61 3.48 1.85
CA SER A 328 8.84 3.96 0.48
C SER A 328 9.16 2.81 -0.47
N ALA A 329 8.68 2.88 -1.71
CA ALA A 329 8.81 1.83 -2.72
C ALA A 329 8.26 0.47 -2.27
N SER A 330 7.11 0.48 -1.58
CA SER A 330 6.36 -0.71 -1.13
C SER A 330 5.04 -0.85 -1.89
N THR A 331 4.32 -1.93 -1.58
CA THR A 331 2.97 -2.18 -2.11
C THR A 331 1.91 -1.26 -1.51
N GLY A 332 2.09 -0.72 -0.28
CA GLY A 332 1.12 0.13 0.40
C GLY A 332 1.17 1.62 0.02
N GLY A 333 0.08 2.34 0.30
CA GLY A 333 -0.07 3.79 0.06
C GLY A 333 0.20 4.67 1.29
N GLY A 334 -0.52 5.77 1.42
CA GLY A 334 -0.44 6.71 2.55
C GLY A 334 0.87 7.48 2.68
N ILE A 335 1.04 8.18 3.82
CA ILE A 335 2.30 8.83 4.18
C ILE A 335 3.32 7.73 4.52
N LYS A 336 4.51 7.84 3.96
CA LYS A 336 5.52 6.81 4.13
C LYS A 336 6.17 6.84 5.52
N THR A 337 6.54 5.66 6.04
CA THR A 337 7.25 5.56 7.33
C THR A 337 8.49 6.45 7.38
N THR A 338 9.21 6.58 6.27
CA THR A 338 10.37 7.48 6.15
C THR A 338 9.99 8.97 6.26
N THR A 339 8.82 9.37 5.75
CA THR A 339 8.29 10.74 5.89
C THR A 339 8.02 11.05 7.35
N LEU A 340 7.36 10.14 8.08
CA LEU A 340 7.16 10.29 9.54
C LEU A 340 8.48 10.48 10.28
N VAL A 341 9.47 9.62 10.01
CA VAL A 341 10.77 9.68 10.70
C VAL A 341 11.49 10.99 10.42
N VAL A 342 11.46 11.49 9.18
CA VAL A 342 12.03 12.79 8.82
C VAL A 342 11.35 13.92 9.60
N LEU A 343 10.02 13.92 9.67
CA LEU A 343 9.26 14.94 10.42
C LEU A 343 9.57 14.90 11.91
N LEU A 344 9.55 13.71 12.53
CA LEU A 344 9.90 13.56 13.95
C LEU A 344 11.35 14.00 14.22
N ALA A 345 12.29 13.58 13.38
CA ALA A 345 13.69 14.00 13.51
C ALA A 345 13.83 15.53 13.38
N THR A 346 13.06 16.18 12.49
CA THR A 346 13.06 17.63 12.34
C THR A 346 12.53 18.30 13.60
N VAL A 347 11.39 17.84 14.12
CA VAL A 347 10.81 18.39 15.37
C VAL A 347 11.81 18.26 16.52
N PHE A 348 12.43 17.08 16.72
CA PHE A 348 13.42 16.87 17.77
C PHE A 348 14.70 17.72 17.57
N SER A 349 15.13 17.92 16.33
CA SER A 349 16.30 18.78 16.05
C SER A 349 16.01 20.23 16.38
N VAL A 350 14.86 20.76 15.98
CA VAL A 350 14.42 22.12 16.28
C VAL A 350 14.25 22.33 17.80
N MET A 351 13.61 21.37 18.50
CA MET A 351 13.46 21.43 19.97
C MET A 351 14.82 21.44 20.70
N ARG A 352 15.87 20.90 20.09
CA ARG A 352 17.25 20.94 20.63
C ARG A 352 18.03 22.17 20.20
N GLY A 353 17.44 23.08 19.45
CA GLY A 353 18.10 24.29 18.95
C GLY A 353 19.06 24.04 17.78
N ASN A 354 18.98 22.87 17.11
CA ASN A 354 19.80 22.59 15.94
C ASN A 354 19.14 23.15 14.67
N GLU A 355 19.91 23.82 13.82
CA GLU A 355 19.45 24.32 12.52
C GLU A 355 19.23 23.21 11.50
N ASP A 356 19.96 22.12 11.62
CA ASP A 356 19.93 20.99 10.69
C ASP A 356 19.23 19.77 11.30
N THR A 357 18.45 19.06 10.49
CA THR A 357 17.80 17.80 10.88
C THR A 357 18.83 16.67 10.88
N VAL A 358 19.09 16.07 12.03
CA VAL A 358 20.04 14.96 12.19
C VAL A 358 19.29 13.67 12.55
N LEU A 359 19.54 12.59 11.81
CA LEU A 359 19.01 11.25 12.04
C LEU A 359 20.13 10.21 11.97
N LEU A 360 20.31 9.38 13.01
CA LEU A 360 21.33 8.33 13.08
C LEU A 360 22.75 8.85 12.70
N ARG A 361 23.12 10.02 13.19
CA ARG A 361 24.40 10.72 12.92
C ARG A 361 24.58 11.13 11.45
N ARG A 362 23.50 11.31 10.70
CA ARG A 362 23.52 11.83 9.33
C ARG A 362 22.60 13.03 9.22
N MET A 363 23.05 14.06 8.51
CA MET A 363 22.26 15.23 8.20
C MET A 363 21.25 14.88 7.09
N ILE A 364 20.01 15.32 7.25
CA ILE A 364 18.94 15.21 6.26
C ILE A 364 18.87 16.53 5.50
N ASP A 365 18.85 16.44 4.18
CA ASP A 365 18.73 17.59 3.29
C ASP A 365 17.42 18.36 3.52
N LYS A 366 17.49 19.70 3.55
CA LYS A 366 16.33 20.60 3.76
C LYS A 366 15.25 20.40 2.70
N ALA A 367 15.61 20.09 1.45
CA ALA A 367 14.63 19.78 0.40
C ALA A 367 13.82 18.52 0.72
N THR A 368 14.42 17.53 1.37
CA THR A 368 13.70 16.31 1.84
C THR A 368 12.73 16.65 2.96
N VAL A 369 13.11 17.54 3.89
CA VAL A 369 12.21 18.01 4.96
C VAL A 369 11.01 18.76 4.39
N TYR A 370 11.22 19.69 3.46
CA TYR A 370 10.13 20.43 2.81
C TYR A 370 9.17 19.50 2.03
N ARG A 371 9.72 18.49 1.34
CA ARG A 371 8.89 17.48 0.68
C ARG A 371 8.06 16.68 1.67
N ALA A 372 8.64 16.29 2.81
CA ALA A 372 7.93 15.56 3.86
C ALA A 372 6.76 16.37 4.43
N LEU A 373 6.98 17.67 4.70
CA LEU A 373 5.93 18.60 5.14
C LEU A 373 4.83 18.74 4.08
N ALA A 374 5.20 18.98 2.81
CA ALA A 374 4.24 19.13 1.72
C ALA A 374 3.38 17.88 1.52
N ILE A 375 3.97 16.67 1.59
CA ILE A 375 3.25 15.40 1.47
C ILE A 375 2.25 15.25 2.62
N THR A 376 2.65 15.54 3.85
CA THR A 376 1.80 15.39 5.03
C THR A 376 0.64 16.36 5.00
N PHE A 377 0.89 17.63 4.70
CA PHE A 377 -0.14 18.65 4.63
C PHE A 377 -1.15 18.37 3.50
N ALA A 378 -0.66 18.01 2.31
CA ALA A 378 -1.52 17.62 1.19
C ALA A 378 -2.35 16.36 1.54
N GLY A 379 -1.76 15.38 2.25
CA GLY A 379 -2.47 14.20 2.73
C GLY A 379 -3.60 14.55 3.69
N MET A 380 -3.38 15.47 4.64
CA MET A 380 -4.44 15.94 5.54
C MET A 380 -5.61 16.60 4.78
N ILE A 381 -5.32 17.40 3.76
CA ILE A 381 -6.36 18.02 2.92
C ILE A 381 -7.16 16.94 2.18
N ILE A 382 -6.48 15.95 1.57
CA ILE A 382 -7.13 14.86 0.82
C ILE A 382 -8.01 13.99 1.75
N VAL A 383 -7.68 13.86 3.02
CA VAL A 383 -8.51 13.19 4.02
C VAL A 383 -9.69 14.06 4.45
N ALA A 384 -9.46 15.35 4.69
CA ALA A 384 -10.50 16.25 5.18
C ALA A 384 -11.68 16.37 4.19
N VAL A 385 -11.43 16.43 2.89
CA VAL A 385 -12.48 16.59 1.87
C VAL A 385 -13.49 15.46 1.88
N PRO A 386 -13.12 14.16 1.74
CA PRO A 386 -14.08 13.07 1.85
C PRO A 386 -14.77 13.00 3.20
N THR A 387 -14.06 13.29 4.31
CA THR A 387 -14.67 13.31 5.66
C THR A 387 -15.84 14.29 5.71
N VAL A 388 -15.66 15.52 5.22
CA VAL A 388 -16.73 16.52 5.15
C VAL A 388 -17.87 16.08 4.24
N ILE A 389 -17.55 15.50 3.09
CA ILE A 389 -18.58 15.02 2.14
C ILE A 389 -19.40 13.88 2.78
N ILE A 390 -18.77 12.90 3.44
CA ILE A 390 -19.48 11.81 4.11
C ILE A 390 -20.39 12.35 5.20
N GLU A 391 -19.87 13.22 6.08
CA GLU A 391 -20.61 13.79 7.20
C GLU A 391 -21.82 14.61 6.75
N THR A 392 -21.68 15.39 5.67
CA THR A 392 -22.77 16.24 5.16
C THR A 392 -23.81 15.50 4.34
N THR A 393 -23.46 14.37 3.76
CA THR A 393 -24.33 13.65 2.82
C THR A 393 -24.92 12.35 3.40
N ASN A 394 -24.39 11.84 4.52
CA ASN A 394 -24.85 10.62 5.20
C ASN A 394 -25.10 10.93 6.69
N HIS A 395 -26.24 11.53 7.00
CA HIS A 395 -26.59 12.07 8.33
C HIS A 395 -26.57 11.05 9.49
N ASN A 396 -26.55 9.75 9.19
CA ASN A 396 -26.55 8.67 10.20
C ASN A 396 -25.13 8.16 10.51
N VAL A 397 -24.09 8.77 9.93
CA VAL A 397 -22.68 8.37 10.11
C VAL A 397 -22.01 9.38 11.04
N GLY A 398 -21.41 8.89 12.13
CA GLY A 398 -20.69 9.77 13.05
C GLY A 398 -19.33 10.21 12.51
N PHE A 399 -18.86 11.37 12.97
CA PHE A 399 -17.60 11.99 12.54
C PHE A 399 -16.39 11.04 12.59
N LEU A 400 -16.26 10.23 13.66
CA LEU A 400 -15.13 9.31 13.80
C LEU A 400 -15.15 8.23 12.72
N ALA A 401 -16.32 7.70 12.35
CA ALA A 401 -16.46 6.74 11.28
C ALA A 401 -16.17 7.37 9.92
N SER A 402 -16.64 8.60 9.66
CA SER A 402 -16.35 9.35 8.43
C SER A 402 -14.84 9.63 8.28
N LEU A 403 -14.16 9.99 9.37
CA LEU A 403 -12.72 10.21 9.39
C LEU A 403 -11.95 8.91 9.20
N PHE A 404 -12.38 7.82 9.84
CA PHE A 404 -11.78 6.50 9.73
C PHE A 404 -11.77 6.00 8.29
N GLU A 405 -12.94 6.05 7.60
CA GLU A 405 -13.07 5.66 6.19
C GLU A 405 -12.22 6.53 5.27
N SER A 406 -12.20 7.85 5.50
CA SER A 406 -11.43 8.79 4.68
C SER A 406 -9.92 8.58 4.82
N VAL A 407 -9.45 8.32 6.05
CA VAL A 407 -8.04 7.98 6.29
C VAL A 407 -7.71 6.61 5.70
N SER A 408 -8.58 5.63 5.88
CA SER A 408 -8.43 4.29 5.30
C SER A 408 -8.34 4.35 3.77
N ALA A 409 -9.18 5.12 3.12
CA ALA A 409 -9.15 5.33 1.67
C ALA A 409 -7.85 6.02 1.22
N PHE A 410 -7.47 7.14 1.84
CA PHE A 410 -6.25 7.88 1.49
C PHE A 410 -4.99 7.06 1.74
N SER A 411 -4.90 6.39 2.87
CA SER A 411 -3.75 5.56 3.20
C SER A 411 -3.74 4.23 2.43
N THR A 412 -4.80 3.96 1.66
CA THR A 412 -5.01 2.68 0.96
C THR A 412 -4.88 1.50 1.92
N THR A 413 -5.56 1.57 3.06
CA THR A 413 -5.48 0.55 4.10
C THR A 413 -6.59 -0.48 3.97
N GLY A 414 -7.86 -0.05 3.79
CA GLY A 414 -9.00 -0.94 3.60
C GLY A 414 -9.75 -1.35 4.86
N LEU A 415 -9.26 -1.00 6.05
CA LEU A 415 -10.07 -1.18 7.27
C LEU A 415 -11.29 -0.28 7.24
N THR A 416 -12.43 -0.80 7.68
CA THR A 416 -13.71 -0.10 7.69
C THR A 416 -14.41 -0.29 9.04
N MET A 417 -15.17 0.72 9.44
CA MET A 417 -16.12 0.61 10.55
C MET A 417 -17.49 0.03 10.08
N GLY A 418 -17.55 -0.51 8.85
CA GLY A 418 -18.74 -1.12 8.28
C GLY A 418 -19.68 -0.16 7.56
N ILE A 419 -19.30 1.11 7.38
CA ILE A 419 -20.17 2.11 6.73
C ILE A 419 -20.03 2.15 5.20
N THR A 420 -18.95 1.64 4.62
CA THR A 420 -18.64 1.74 3.18
C THR A 420 -19.80 1.29 2.27
N PRO A 421 -20.50 0.16 2.51
CA PRO A 421 -21.62 -0.29 1.67
C PRO A 421 -22.82 0.66 1.69
N THR A 422 -23.03 1.40 2.79
CA THR A 422 -24.21 2.26 2.99
C THR A 422 -24.02 3.69 2.47
N LEU A 423 -22.80 4.03 2.01
CA LEU A 423 -22.48 5.37 1.54
C LEU A 423 -23.19 5.72 0.24
N ASN A 424 -23.57 6.98 0.09
CA ASN A 424 -24.14 7.50 -1.14
C ASN A 424 -23.10 7.66 -2.26
N ILE A 425 -23.56 7.95 -3.47
CA ILE A 425 -22.71 8.06 -4.68
C ILE A 425 -21.63 9.14 -4.50
N ALA A 426 -21.96 10.29 -3.91
CA ALA A 426 -21.01 11.39 -3.73
C ALA A 426 -19.85 10.98 -2.81
N SER A 427 -20.15 10.31 -1.69
CA SER A 427 -19.18 9.79 -0.75
C SER A 427 -18.31 8.68 -1.37
N LYS A 428 -18.90 7.75 -2.13
CA LYS A 428 -18.18 6.71 -2.86
C LYS A 428 -17.18 7.32 -3.86
N LEU A 429 -17.57 8.34 -4.61
CA LEU A 429 -16.69 9.01 -5.57
C LEU A 429 -15.57 9.81 -4.86
N ALA A 430 -15.87 10.45 -3.72
CA ALA A 430 -14.87 11.14 -2.91
C ALA A 430 -13.81 10.18 -2.35
N LEU A 431 -14.23 9.03 -1.82
CA LEU A 431 -13.31 7.97 -1.37
C LEU A 431 -12.52 7.36 -2.54
N THR A 432 -13.16 7.15 -3.71
CA THR A 432 -12.48 6.70 -4.94
C THR A 432 -11.33 7.63 -5.32
N PHE A 433 -11.58 8.95 -5.27
CA PHE A 433 -10.53 9.94 -5.51
C PHE A 433 -9.43 9.90 -4.43
N ALA A 434 -9.80 9.75 -3.16
CA ALA A 434 -8.83 9.66 -2.06
C ALA A 434 -7.92 8.42 -2.19
N MET A 435 -8.47 7.24 -2.54
CA MET A 435 -7.72 6.02 -2.83
C MET A 435 -6.72 6.23 -3.96
N PHE A 436 -7.17 6.82 -5.06
CA PHE A 436 -6.32 7.13 -6.21
C PHE A 436 -5.18 8.11 -5.86
N ALA A 437 -5.50 9.20 -5.15
CA ALA A 437 -4.54 10.20 -4.73
C ALA A 437 -3.51 9.63 -3.73
N GLY A 438 -3.95 8.79 -2.81
CA GLY A 438 -3.08 8.09 -1.85
C GLY A 438 -2.12 7.11 -2.52
N ARG A 439 -2.58 6.41 -3.57
CA ARG A 439 -1.74 5.45 -4.31
C ARG A 439 -0.70 6.12 -5.20
N VAL A 440 -1.10 7.11 -5.99
CA VAL A 440 -0.21 7.85 -6.90
C VAL A 440 0.76 8.75 -6.13
N GLY A 441 0.35 9.19 -4.95
CA GLY A 441 1.05 10.13 -4.08
C GLY A 441 0.59 11.58 -4.32
N PRO A 442 0.28 12.33 -3.25
CA PRO A 442 -0.33 13.65 -3.34
C PRO A 442 0.53 14.68 -4.09
N VAL A 443 1.84 14.66 -3.88
CA VAL A 443 2.77 15.57 -4.59
C VAL A 443 2.91 15.20 -6.06
N SER A 444 2.96 13.91 -6.40
CA SER A 444 3.00 13.45 -7.79
C SER A 444 1.73 13.86 -8.54
N LEU A 445 0.55 13.72 -7.89
CA LEU A 445 -0.72 14.15 -8.45
C LEU A 445 -0.75 15.67 -8.67
N ALA A 446 -0.33 16.45 -7.68
CA ALA A 446 -0.25 17.90 -7.77
C ALA A 446 0.69 18.35 -8.92
N LEU A 447 1.88 17.74 -9.02
CA LEU A 447 2.83 18.00 -10.10
C LEU A 447 2.25 17.63 -11.48
N ALA A 448 1.57 16.48 -11.60
CA ALA A 448 0.94 16.07 -12.85
C ALA A 448 -0.11 17.08 -13.33
N LEU A 449 -0.86 17.68 -12.39
CA LEU A 449 -1.88 18.70 -12.66
C LEU A 449 -1.25 20.09 -12.91
N ALA A 450 -0.24 20.49 -12.12
CA ALA A 450 0.35 21.83 -12.13
C ALA A 450 1.36 22.08 -13.27
N MET A 451 1.89 21.04 -13.94
CA MET A 451 2.89 21.23 -15.00
C MET A 451 2.31 21.92 -16.26
N ARG A 452 2.00 23.20 -16.12
CA ARG A 452 2.17 24.16 -17.21
C ARG A 452 3.67 24.43 -17.33
N LYS A 453 4.19 24.53 -18.58
CA LYS A 453 5.59 24.89 -18.89
C LYS A 453 6.13 25.88 -17.85
N GLY A 454 7.15 25.46 -17.09
CA GLY A 454 7.84 26.36 -16.20
C GLY A 454 8.27 27.61 -16.98
N ARG A 455 7.76 28.75 -16.65
CA ARG A 455 8.46 29.99 -16.89
C ARG A 455 9.70 29.89 -16.04
N ASP A 456 10.87 29.87 -16.66
CA ASP A 456 12.11 30.15 -15.98
C ASP A 456 11.96 31.55 -15.33
N SER A 457 11.53 31.57 -14.07
CA SER A 457 11.55 32.81 -13.29
C SER A 457 12.95 32.95 -12.73
N SER A 458 13.83 33.51 -13.53
CA SER A 458 15.14 34.03 -13.09
C SER A 458 15.02 35.32 -12.26
N SER A 459 13.81 35.68 -11.81
CA SER A 459 13.62 36.83 -10.94
C SER A 459 14.00 36.45 -9.50
N VAL A 460 15.10 37.02 -9.02
CA VAL A 460 15.44 36.98 -7.59
C VAL A 460 14.43 37.86 -6.87
N LEU A 461 13.55 37.22 -6.08
CA LEU A 461 12.58 37.94 -5.25
C LEU A 461 13.28 38.41 -3.96
N PRO A 462 12.96 39.62 -3.43
CA PRO A 462 13.50 40.09 -2.17
C PRO A 462 12.99 39.19 -1.02
N GLU A 463 13.86 38.96 -0.02
CA GLU A 463 13.52 38.20 1.17
C GLU A 463 12.52 38.95 2.05
N GLY A 464 11.40 38.30 2.35
CA GLY A 464 10.40 38.79 3.33
C GLY A 464 10.59 38.10 4.68
N LYS A 465 10.66 38.85 5.77
CA LYS A 465 10.72 38.31 7.13
C LYS A 465 9.30 38.17 7.69
N ILE A 466 8.91 36.95 8.07
CA ILE A 466 7.65 36.66 8.77
C ILE A 466 8.00 36.09 10.14
N ILE A 467 7.38 36.59 11.18
CA ILE A 467 7.52 36.05 12.54
C ILE A 467 6.63 34.81 12.65
N VAL A 468 7.24 33.68 12.99
CA VAL A 468 6.54 32.43 13.28
C VAL A 468 6.60 32.25 14.78
N GLY A 469 5.42 32.02 15.44
CA GLY A 469 5.25 31.95 16.90
C GLY A 469 6.03 30.81 17.55
#